data_4d74e0161db7629a83c2e0f282e1b7f0
#
_entry.id   4d74e0161db7629a83c2e0f282e1b7f0
#
_cell.length_a   1.000
_cell.length_b   1.000
_cell.length_c   1.000
_cell.angle_alpha   90.00
_cell.angle_beta   90.00
_cell.angle_gamma   90.00
#
_symmetry.space_group_name_H-M   'P 1'
#
loop_
_entity.id
_entity.type
_entity.pdbx_description
1 polymer ?
#
loop_
_entity_poly.entity_id
_entity_poly.type
_entity_poly.pdbx_seq_one_letter_code
_entity_poly.pdbx_strand_id
1 'polypeptide(L)'
;MTIITATQSHIREILRLYEVLYADMARLQPFSYCRGMQDEEFLKTMIRLEDCDILLAVENSCIFGLALVMKQLTPADSFVIPHAYATLMDLVVSREARGLGIGNRLLLEVEHWARERHLEYVELNVLQENRSAQRLYEKHGYMTAVKTMKK
;
A
#
# COMPACT_ATOMS: atom_id res chain seq x y z
N MET A 1 -10.35 -10.89 12.95
CA MET A 1 -9.53 -10.17 11.92
C MET A 1 -8.06 -10.43 12.19
N THR A 2 -7.37 -11.06 11.26
CA THR A 2 -5.92 -11.31 11.26
C THR A 2 -5.27 -10.71 10.02
N ILE A 3 -3.96 -10.40 10.12
CA ILE A 3 -3.17 -10.01 8.94
C ILE A 3 -2.31 -11.21 8.55
N ILE A 4 -2.32 -11.57 7.28
CA ILE A 4 -1.53 -12.68 6.72
C ILE A 4 -0.76 -12.19 5.50
N THR A 5 0.33 -12.87 5.16
CA THR A 5 1.03 -12.66 3.88
C THR A 5 0.30 -13.39 2.76
N ALA A 6 0.13 -12.71 1.62
CA ALA A 6 -0.53 -13.28 0.45
C ALA A 6 0.27 -14.43 -0.17
N THR A 7 -0.47 -15.36 -0.75
CA THR A 7 0.06 -16.42 -1.60
C THR A 7 -0.62 -16.37 -2.97
N GLN A 8 -0.14 -17.16 -3.93
CA GLN A 8 -0.74 -17.27 -5.27
C GLN A 8 -2.25 -17.59 -5.24
N SER A 9 -2.72 -18.31 -4.21
CA SER A 9 -4.13 -18.65 -4.08
C SER A 9 -5.06 -17.46 -3.80
N HIS A 10 -4.51 -16.32 -3.37
CA HIS A 10 -5.29 -15.12 -3.03
C HIS A 10 -5.41 -14.12 -4.20
N ILE A 11 -4.79 -14.40 -5.34
CA ILE A 11 -4.70 -13.43 -6.46
C ILE A 11 -6.08 -12.94 -6.92
N ARG A 12 -7.07 -13.84 -6.97
CA ARG A 12 -8.42 -13.48 -7.42
C ARG A 12 -9.08 -12.42 -6.54
N GLU A 13 -8.94 -12.55 -5.23
CA GLU A 13 -9.48 -11.61 -4.25
C GLU A 13 -8.68 -10.30 -4.25
N ILE A 14 -7.36 -10.38 -4.40
CA ILE A 14 -6.48 -9.22 -4.53
C ILE A 14 -6.85 -8.38 -5.75
N LEU A 15 -7.08 -8.99 -6.91
CA LEU A 15 -7.53 -8.31 -8.13
C LEU A 15 -8.82 -7.50 -7.90
N ARG A 16 -9.79 -8.05 -7.17
CA ARG A 16 -11.03 -7.34 -6.83
C ARG A 16 -10.79 -6.11 -5.96
N LEU A 17 -9.85 -6.18 -5.02
CA LEU A 17 -9.47 -5.03 -4.20
C LEU A 17 -8.78 -3.95 -5.03
N TYR A 18 -7.96 -4.32 -6.02
CA TYR A 18 -7.36 -3.36 -6.94
C TYR A 18 -8.40 -2.66 -7.83
N GLU A 19 -9.47 -3.33 -8.24
CA GLU A 19 -10.58 -2.67 -8.93
C GLU A 19 -11.21 -1.57 -8.08
N VAL A 20 -11.36 -1.80 -6.77
CA VAL A 20 -11.85 -0.80 -5.81
C VAL A 20 -10.86 0.37 -5.70
N LEU A 21 -9.56 0.08 -5.58
CA LEU A 21 -8.51 1.10 -5.50
C LEU A 21 -8.51 2.00 -6.74
N TYR A 22 -8.50 1.41 -7.93
CA TYR A 22 -8.46 2.17 -9.18
C TYR A 22 -9.73 2.97 -9.43
N ALA A 23 -10.90 2.45 -9.04
CA ALA A 23 -12.15 3.20 -9.10
C ALA A 23 -12.11 4.42 -8.16
N ASP A 24 -11.52 4.32 -6.98
CA ASP A 24 -11.35 5.44 -6.05
C ASP A 24 -10.34 6.47 -6.58
N MET A 25 -9.22 6.03 -7.16
CA MET A 25 -8.24 6.92 -7.79
C MET A 25 -8.87 7.70 -8.97
N ALA A 26 -9.65 7.02 -9.81
CA ALA A 26 -10.36 7.64 -10.93
C ALA A 26 -11.38 8.70 -10.45
N ARG A 27 -12.05 8.46 -9.33
CA ARG A 27 -12.97 9.42 -8.73
C ARG A 27 -12.23 10.64 -8.15
N LEU A 28 -11.07 10.42 -7.53
CA LEU A 28 -10.29 11.49 -6.88
C LEU A 28 -9.52 12.35 -7.88
N GLN A 29 -8.96 11.76 -8.92
CA GLN A 29 -8.19 12.45 -9.97
C GLN A 29 -8.57 11.95 -11.37
N PRO A 30 -9.76 12.34 -11.88
CA PRO A 30 -10.29 11.81 -13.15
C PRO A 30 -9.49 12.19 -14.39
N PHE A 31 -8.66 13.23 -14.34
CA PHE A 31 -7.73 13.57 -15.43
C PHE A 31 -6.50 12.66 -15.49
N SER A 32 -6.16 12.02 -14.37
CA SER A 32 -4.93 11.21 -14.27
C SER A 32 -5.23 9.72 -14.29
N TYR A 33 -6.40 9.29 -13.81
CA TYR A 33 -6.74 7.89 -13.62
C TYR A 33 -8.11 7.55 -14.18
N CYS A 34 -8.26 6.30 -14.62
CA CYS A 34 -9.53 5.70 -15.01
C CYS A 34 -9.71 4.37 -14.28
N ARG A 35 -10.92 3.83 -14.32
CA ARG A 35 -11.18 2.48 -13.82
C ARG A 35 -10.34 1.47 -14.62
N GLY A 36 -9.82 0.47 -13.93
CA GLY A 36 -8.96 -0.53 -14.54
C GLY A 36 -8.82 -1.77 -13.67
N MET A 37 -8.01 -2.68 -14.13
CA MET A 37 -7.66 -3.93 -13.45
C MET A 37 -6.15 -3.99 -13.25
N GLN A 38 -5.72 -4.60 -12.14
CA GLN A 38 -4.29 -4.89 -11.95
C GLN A 38 -3.89 -6.07 -12.82
N ASP A 39 -2.63 -6.08 -13.23
CA ASP A 39 -2.03 -7.19 -13.97
C ASP A 39 -1.78 -8.39 -13.03
N GLU A 40 -2.33 -9.54 -13.37
CA GLU A 40 -2.14 -10.78 -12.61
C GLU A 40 -0.68 -11.20 -12.54
N GLU A 41 0.08 -11.06 -13.63
CA GLU A 41 1.51 -11.41 -13.66
C GLU A 41 2.35 -10.48 -12.78
N PHE A 42 1.97 -9.20 -12.69
CA PHE A 42 2.56 -8.27 -11.72
C PHE A 42 2.36 -8.80 -10.28
N LEU A 43 1.16 -9.20 -9.91
CA LEU A 43 0.87 -9.73 -8.56
C LEU A 43 1.64 -11.02 -8.27
N LYS A 44 1.72 -11.92 -9.23
CA LYS A 44 2.52 -13.15 -9.12
C LYS A 44 4.00 -12.83 -8.88
N THR A 45 4.51 -11.83 -9.56
CA THR A 45 5.89 -11.35 -9.39
C THR A 45 6.08 -10.77 -7.98
N MET A 46 5.19 -9.89 -7.54
CA MET A 46 5.30 -9.29 -6.20
C MET A 46 5.26 -10.34 -5.08
N ILE A 47 4.42 -11.37 -5.21
CA ILE A 47 4.33 -12.47 -4.23
C ILE A 47 5.62 -13.31 -4.19
N ARG A 48 6.38 -13.38 -5.28
CA ARG A 48 7.63 -14.16 -5.35
C ARG A 48 8.87 -13.39 -4.91
N LEU A 49 8.82 -12.06 -4.91
CA LEU A 49 9.97 -11.24 -4.54
C LEU A 49 10.26 -11.36 -3.04
N GLU A 50 11.52 -11.59 -2.70
CA GLU A 50 11.98 -11.72 -1.31
C GLU A 50 11.83 -10.41 -0.51
N ASP A 51 12.04 -9.28 -1.16
CA ASP A 51 11.98 -7.94 -0.55
C ASP A 51 10.61 -7.27 -0.70
N CYS A 52 9.55 -8.05 -0.92
CA CYS A 52 8.19 -7.55 -1.14
C CYS A 52 7.16 -8.50 -0.52
N ASP A 53 6.13 -7.92 0.11
CA ASP A 53 4.99 -8.67 0.61
C ASP A 53 3.67 -7.96 0.31
N ILE A 54 2.63 -8.75 0.06
CA ILE A 54 1.25 -8.28 0.07
C ILE A 54 0.61 -8.78 1.36
N LEU A 55 0.31 -7.86 2.27
CA LEU A 55 -0.32 -8.13 3.54
C LEU A 55 -1.85 -8.07 3.36
N LEU A 56 -2.56 -9.08 3.84
CA LEU A 56 -4.01 -9.22 3.68
C LEU A 56 -4.72 -9.19 5.03
N ALA A 57 -5.73 -8.35 5.16
CA ALA A 57 -6.64 -8.34 6.31
C ALA A 57 -7.76 -9.35 6.08
N VAL A 58 -7.79 -10.41 6.89
CA VAL A 58 -8.68 -11.57 6.72
C VAL A 58 -9.54 -11.79 7.94
N GLU A 59 -10.83 -12.07 7.73
CA GLU A 59 -11.75 -12.51 8.75
C GLU A 59 -12.78 -13.49 8.15
N ASN A 60 -13.02 -14.62 8.82
CA ASN A 60 -13.95 -15.66 8.35
C ASN A 60 -13.70 -16.08 6.89
N SER A 61 -12.43 -16.26 6.52
CA SER A 61 -11.97 -16.59 5.16
C SER A 61 -12.28 -15.53 4.08
N CYS A 62 -12.72 -14.35 4.47
CA CYS A 62 -12.93 -13.21 3.56
C CYS A 62 -11.78 -12.21 3.70
N ILE A 63 -11.32 -11.68 2.56
CA ILE A 63 -10.26 -10.66 2.50
C ILE A 63 -10.93 -9.29 2.39
N PHE A 64 -10.67 -8.40 3.35
CA PHE A 64 -11.28 -7.07 3.45
C PHE A 64 -10.34 -5.93 3.11
N GLY A 65 -9.05 -6.20 2.99
CA GLY A 65 -8.08 -5.18 2.62
C GLY A 65 -6.71 -5.76 2.33
N LEU A 66 -5.88 -4.97 1.67
CA LEU A 66 -4.49 -5.31 1.39
C LEU A 66 -3.57 -4.11 1.59
N ALA A 67 -2.31 -4.40 1.86
CA ALA A 67 -1.19 -3.47 1.77
C ALA A 67 -0.06 -4.13 0.99
N LEU A 68 0.42 -3.49 -0.08
CA LEU A 68 1.60 -3.92 -0.82
C LEU A 68 2.80 -3.11 -0.31
N VAL A 69 3.78 -3.79 0.27
CA VAL A 69 4.99 -3.18 0.83
C VAL A 69 6.23 -3.77 0.20
N MET A 70 7.23 -2.93 -0.05
CA MET A 70 8.47 -3.32 -0.69
C MET A 70 9.66 -2.60 -0.05
N LYS A 71 10.77 -3.32 0.15
CA LYS A 71 12.05 -2.72 0.49
C LYS A 71 12.64 -1.98 -0.70
N GLN A 72 13.20 -0.82 -0.45
CA GLN A 72 13.88 0.02 -1.42
C GLN A 72 15.27 0.40 -0.92
N LEU A 73 16.16 0.62 -1.87
CA LEU A 73 17.47 1.22 -1.62
C LEU A 73 17.50 2.61 -2.25
N THR A 74 18.13 3.56 -1.58
CA THR A 74 18.37 4.87 -2.16
C THR A 74 19.24 4.77 -3.41
N PRO A 75 19.09 5.67 -4.41
CA PRO A 75 19.95 5.69 -5.59
C PRO A 75 21.43 5.82 -5.22
N ALA A 76 22.30 5.23 -6.03
CA ALA A 76 23.75 5.28 -5.85
C ALA A 76 24.37 6.58 -6.38
N ASP A 77 23.73 7.72 -6.14
CA ASP A 77 24.19 9.04 -6.55
C ASP A 77 25.10 9.64 -5.48
N SER A 78 26.11 10.42 -5.89
CA SER A 78 27.13 10.98 -5.01
C SER A 78 26.59 11.95 -3.95
N PHE A 79 25.38 12.52 -4.17
CA PHE A 79 24.72 13.44 -3.27
C PHE A 79 23.62 12.79 -2.41
N VAL A 80 23.43 11.49 -2.54
CA VAL A 80 22.41 10.73 -1.79
C VAL A 80 23.07 9.93 -0.67
N ILE A 81 22.57 10.07 0.55
CA ILE A 81 23.03 9.26 1.69
C ILE A 81 22.50 7.83 1.51
N PRO A 82 23.38 6.81 1.39
CA PRO A 82 22.95 5.43 1.21
C PRO A 82 22.19 4.90 2.42
N HIS A 83 20.96 4.40 2.18
CA HIS A 83 20.19 3.68 3.19
C HIS A 83 19.09 2.82 2.55
N ALA A 84 18.46 2.00 3.37
CA ALA A 84 17.33 1.16 2.97
C ALA A 84 16.06 1.60 3.69
N TYR A 85 14.94 1.60 3.00
CA TYR A 85 13.63 1.98 3.52
C TYR A 85 12.53 1.10 2.94
N ALA A 86 11.33 1.18 3.50
CA ALA A 86 10.15 0.51 2.96
C ALA A 86 9.29 1.51 2.17
N THR A 87 8.72 1.07 1.06
CA THR A 87 7.65 1.79 0.37
C THR A 87 6.34 1.04 0.56
N LEU A 88 5.35 1.69 1.17
CA LEU A 88 3.96 1.26 1.09
C LEU A 88 3.43 1.71 -0.28
N MET A 89 3.36 0.76 -1.21
CA MET A 89 2.96 1.05 -2.59
C MET A 89 1.46 1.23 -2.73
N ASP A 90 0.68 0.35 -2.10
CA ASP A 90 -0.78 0.36 -2.17
C ASP A 90 -1.37 0.00 -0.81
N LEU A 91 -2.46 0.67 -0.45
CA LEU A 91 -3.30 0.37 0.71
C LEU A 91 -4.76 0.52 0.29
N VAL A 92 -5.52 -0.56 0.35
CA VAL A 92 -6.94 -0.54 0.04
C VAL A 92 -7.74 -1.36 1.04
N VAL A 93 -8.92 -0.86 1.39
CA VAL A 93 -9.93 -1.56 2.19
C VAL A 93 -11.22 -1.63 1.37
N SER A 94 -11.84 -2.79 1.33
CA SER A 94 -13.12 -3.00 0.67
C SER A 94 -14.17 -2.02 1.19
N ARG A 95 -15.08 -1.59 0.34
CA ARG A 95 -16.00 -0.48 0.66
C ARG A 95 -16.87 -0.77 1.88
N GLU A 96 -17.37 -2.00 1.98
CA GLU A 96 -18.23 -2.47 3.07
C GLU A 96 -17.51 -2.57 4.42
N ALA A 97 -16.18 -2.63 4.42
CA ALA A 97 -15.36 -2.77 5.63
C ALA A 97 -14.63 -1.49 6.04
N ARG A 98 -14.93 -0.35 5.40
CA ARG A 98 -14.35 0.95 5.76
C ARG A 98 -14.90 1.44 7.11
N GLY A 99 -14.10 2.23 7.80
CA GLY A 99 -14.46 2.74 9.13
C GLY A 99 -14.30 1.73 10.28
N LEU A 100 -13.92 0.49 9.99
CA LEU A 100 -13.73 -0.58 10.99
C LEU A 100 -12.27 -0.69 11.48
N GLY A 101 -11.41 0.27 11.13
CA GLY A 101 -10.02 0.29 11.58
C GLY A 101 -9.06 -0.63 10.82
N ILE A 102 -9.50 -1.27 9.73
CA ILE A 102 -8.69 -2.21 8.94
C ILE A 102 -7.46 -1.55 8.34
N GLY A 103 -7.61 -0.34 7.76
CA GLY A 103 -6.49 0.42 7.23
C GLY A 103 -5.43 0.74 8.30
N ASN A 104 -5.86 1.06 9.51
CA ASN A 104 -4.97 1.27 10.66
C ASN A 104 -4.17 -0.01 11.01
N ARG A 105 -4.84 -1.16 11.02
CA ARG A 105 -4.17 -2.45 11.31
C ARG A 105 -3.17 -2.83 10.23
N LEU A 106 -3.54 -2.65 8.97
CA LEU A 106 -2.61 -2.89 7.84
C LEU A 106 -1.40 -1.97 7.91
N LEU A 107 -1.59 -0.69 8.21
CA LEU A 107 -0.48 0.27 8.32
C LEU A 107 0.47 -0.10 9.46
N LEU A 108 -0.06 -0.47 10.64
CA LEU A 108 0.75 -0.95 11.77
C LEU A 108 1.56 -2.19 11.40
N GLU A 109 0.99 -3.11 10.62
CA GLU A 109 1.69 -4.30 10.15
C GLU A 109 2.78 -3.98 9.14
N VAL A 110 2.57 -3.00 8.25
CA VAL A 110 3.61 -2.46 7.35
C VAL A 110 4.78 -1.86 8.14
N GLU A 111 4.49 -1.09 9.18
CA GLU A 111 5.52 -0.52 10.04
C GLU A 111 6.28 -1.60 10.82
N HIS A 112 5.59 -2.65 11.27
CA HIS A 112 6.21 -3.81 11.89
C HIS A 112 7.11 -4.55 10.90
N TRP A 113 6.61 -4.81 9.68
CA TRP A 113 7.35 -5.42 8.58
C TRP A 113 8.67 -4.68 8.28
N ALA A 114 8.64 -3.35 8.27
CA ALA A 114 9.82 -2.52 8.06
C ALA A 114 10.81 -2.61 9.23
N ARG A 115 10.32 -2.58 10.49
CA ARG A 115 11.17 -2.71 11.68
C ARG A 115 11.89 -4.07 11.75
N GLU A 116 11.21 -5.16 11.44
CA GLU A 116 11.82 -6.50 11.42
C GLU A 116 12.96 -6.63 10.41
N ARG A 117 12.92 -5.82 9.35
CA ARG A 117 13.96 -5.75 8.32
C ARG A 117 15.00 -4.66 8.54
N HIS A 118 14.96 -3.99 9.70
CA HIS A 118 15.86 -2.89 10.05
C HIS A 118 15.89 -1.76 9.03
N LEU A 119 14.73 -1.47 8.41
CA LEU A 119 14.56 -0.37 7.47
C LEU A 119 14.37 0.94 8.20
N GLU A 120 14.91 2.04 7.67
CA GLU A 120 15.02 3.30 8.40
C GLU A 120 13.67 4.04 8.53
N TYR A 121 12.79 3.92 7.53
CA TYR A 121 11.45 4.51 7.55
C TYR A 121 10.51 3.80 6.58
N VAL A 122 9.26 4.13 6.65
CA VAL A 122 8.25 3.79 5.65
C VAL A 122 7.90 5.06 4.86
N GLU A 123 7.94 4.97 3.54
CA GLU A 123 7.54 6.01 2.60
C GLU A 123 6.26 5.59 1.87
N LEU A 124 5.42 6.54 1.54
CA LEU A 124 4.22 6.32 0.74
C LEU A 124 3.85 7.55 -0.07
N ASN A 125 3.07 7.34 -1.13
CA ASN A 125 2.41 8.39 -1.88
C ASN A 125 0.92 8.41 -1.57
N VAL A 126 0.33 9.59 -1.47
CA VAL A 126 -1.10 9.77 -1.26
C VAL A 126 -1.63 10.87 -2.17
N LEU A 127 -2.78 10.63 -2.81
CA LEU A 127 -3.41 11.64 -3.65
C LEU A 127 -3.89 12.81 -2.79
N GLN A 128 -3.70 14.04 -3.30
CA GLN A 128 -4.05 15.27 -2.59
C GLN A 128 -5.51 15.32 -2.14
N GLU A 129 -6.42 14.73 -2.89
CA GLU A 129 -7.84 14.68 -2.61
C GLU A 129 -8.25 13.56 -1.66
N ASN A 130 -7.34 12.61 -1.39
CA ASN A 130 -7.62 11.49 -0.49
C ASN A 130 -7.44 11.89 0.98
N ARG A 131 -8.36 12.72 1.48
CA ARG A 131 -8.34 13.26 2.84
C ARG A 131 -8.43 12.19 3.92
N SER A 132 -9.15 11.11 3.63
CA SER A 132 -9.29 9.98 4.58
C SER A 132 -7.96 9.27 4.81
N ALA A 133 -7.24 8.96 3.73
CA ALA A 133 -5.91 8.35 3.82
C ALA A 133 -4.89 9.29 4.48
N GLN A 134 -4.90 10.58 4.11
CA GLN A 134 -3.99 11.57 4.73
C GLN A 134 -4.18 11.61 6.25
N ARG A 135 -5.42 11.69 6.75
CA ARG A 135 -5.69 11.66 8.20
C ARG A 135 -5.20 10.39 8.88
N LEU A 136 -5.31 9.23 8.20
CA LEU A 136 -4.77 7.99 8.72
C LEU A 136 -3.24 8.08 8.86
N TYR A 137 -2.54 8.52 7.83
CA TYR A 137 -1.08 8.61 7.84
C TYR A 137 -0.58 9.68 8.84
N GLU A 138 -1.19 10.85 8.87
CA GLU A 138 -0.85 11.92 9.83
C GLU A 138 -1.01 11.45 11.28
N LYS A 139 -2.08 10.71 11.58
CA LYS A 139 -2.30 10.12 12.91
C LYS A 139 -1.17 9.15 13.34
N HIS A 140 -0.53 8.50 12.36
CA HIS A 140 0.63 7.63 12.59
C HIS A 140 1.96 8.38 12.55
N GLY A 141 1.97 9.70 12.44
CA GLY A 141 3.18 10.52 12.44
C GLY A 141 3.85 10.68 11.08
N TYR A 142 3.21 10.28 9.99
CA TYR A 142 3.72 10.55 8.65
C TYR A 142 3.64 12.04 8.34
N MET A 143 4.69 12.56 7.73
CA MET A 143 4.81 13.96 7.33
C MET A 143 5.11 14.05 5.83
N THR A 144 4.64 15.12 5.19
CA THR A 144 4.95 15.37 3.79
C THR A 144 6.45 15.63 3.60
N ALA A 145 7.10 14.78 2.81
CA ALA A 145 8.52 14.92 2.45
C ALA A 145 8.72 15.59 1.10
N VAL A 146 7.82 15.32 0.13
CA VAL A 146 7.89 15.84 -1.25
C VAL A 146 6.49 16.22 -1.71
N LYS A 147 6.39 17.24 -2.54
CA LYS A 147 5.15 17.60 -3.25
C LYS A 147 5.36 17.56 -4.74
N THR A 148 4.45 16.90 -5.47
CA THR A 148 4.34 17.02 -6.92
C THR A 148 3.32 18.09 -7.26
N MET A 149 3.70 19.06 -8.08
CA MET A 149 2.84 20.16 -8.52
C MET A 149 2.67 20.11 -10.03
N LYS A 150 1.44 20.38 -10.50
CA LYS A 150 1.09 20.42 -11.93
C LYS A 150 0.46 21.75 -12.27
N LYS A 151 0.65 22.21 -13.54
CA LYS A 151 0.00 23.40 -14.09
C LYS A 151 -0.95 23.01 -15.22
#